data_f9bb731a9d84764c9de4a2fc31828de9
#
_entry.id   f9bb731a9d84764c9de4a2fc31828de9
#
_cell.length_a   1.000
_cell.length_b   1.000
_cell.length_c   1.000
_cell.angle_alpha   90.00
_cell.angle_beta   90.00
_cell.angle_gamma   90.00
#
_symmetry.space_group_name_H-M   'P 1'
#
loop_
_entity.id
_entity.type
_entity.pdbx_description
1 polymer ?
#
loop_
_entity_poly.entity_id
_entity_poly.type
_entity_poly.pdbx_seq_one_letter_code
_entity_poly.pdbx_strand_id
1 'polypeptide(L)'
;DCSEIKDAAEVSTALFWLFLAVALVGVVLNVLLIAFFVVAATSASPTFRAVRYLNPTFCILIAVGCIIALVALPLLGLNTAVASEGTMDGMCKAYPWLLSVAWALVFSCTAAKDVKLIIIFAKAQKFQRVTVSNLEMLRVVAPCLIIFIVFNILWIAIDPLELEWEEKDATTKYYVCKSDHTLVWAGVLYGLCAALILVSALCALRNWWIPSYLSETKVICAVVYNTVLVTCVVIPLYYVFEEEASLRFVLVGP
;
A
#
# COMPACT_ATOMS: atom_id res chain seq x y z
N ASP A 1 -17.27 43.34 -8.69
CA ASP A 1 -17.70 42.13 -9.37
C ASP A 1 -17.04 40.92 -8.78
N CYS A 2 -17.66 40.31 -7.75
CA CYS A 2 -17.19 39.14 -7.04
C CYS A 2 -17.63 37.81 -7.73
N SER A 3 -17.81 37.78 -9.02
CA SER A 3 -18.40 36.63 -9.74
C SER A 3 -17.41 35.81 -10.58
N GLU A 4 -16.11 36.06 -10.48
CA GLU A 4 -15.08 35.34 -11.25
C GLU A 4 -14.00 34.68 -10.39
N ILE A 5 -14.39 34.05 -9.25
CA ILE A 5 -13.55 32.99 -8.69
C ILE A 5 -14.03 31.70 -9.34
N LYS A 6 -13.63 31.49 -10.59
CA LYS A 6 -13.88 30.25 -11.32
C LYS A 6 -12.64 29.39 -11.36
N ASP A 7 -12.93 28.13 -11.12
CA ASP A 7 -12.13 26.95 -11.34
C ASP A 7 -10.99 26.72 -10.36
N ALA A 8 -11.37 26.14 -9.20
CA ALA A 8 -10.40 25.34 -8.45
C ALA A 8 -9.74 24.36 -9.43
N ALA A 9 -8.40 24.31 -9.47
CA ALA A 9 -7.69 23.30 -10.25
C ALA A 9 -7.91 21.95 -9.56
N GLU A 10 -9.09 21.38 -9.77
CA GLU A 10 -9.54 20.12 -9.20
C GLU A 10 -9.19 18.98 -10.16
N VAL A 11 -8.98 17.81 -9.58
CA VAL A 11 -8.89 16.57 -10.36
C VAL A 11 -10.16 16.43 -11.20
N SER A 12 -10.02 16.12 -12.49
CA SER A 12 -11.18 16.00 -13.35
C SER A 12 -12.12 14.91 -12.83
N THR A 13 -13.41 15.22 -12.75
CA THR A 13 -14.44 14.29 -12.25
C THR A 13 -14.45 12.97 -13.04
N ALA A 14 -14.10 13.02 -14.33
CA ALA A 14 -13.98 11.82 -15.15
C ALA A 14 -12.84 10.90 -14.69
N LEU A 15 -11.67 11.45 -14.33
CA LEU A 15 -10.56 10.70 -13.77
C LEU A 15 -10.93 10.06 -12.43
N PHE A 16 -11.58 10.83 -11.55
CA PHE A 16 -12.06 10.28 -10.27
C PHE A 16 -12.95 9.04 -10.48
N TRP A 17 -13.95 9.11 -11.36
CA TRP A 17 -14.84 7.99 -11.64
C TRP A 17 -14.12 6.80 -12.29
N LEU A 18 -13.13 7.05 -13.14
CA LEU A 18 -12.28 6.00 -13.72
C LEU A 18 -11.50 5.25 -12.63
N PHE A 19 -10.81 5.99 -11.75
CA PHE A 19 -10.04 5.37 -10.66
C PHE A 19 -10.94 4.65 -9.66
N LEU A 20 -12.11 5.21 -9.36
CA LEU A 20 -13.10 4.54 -8.51
C LEU A 20 -13.56 3.22 -9.14
N ALA A 21 -13.84 3.20 -10.44
CA ALA A 21 -14.24 1.97 -11.14
C ALA A 21 -13.11 0.92 -11.10
N VAL A 22 -11.87 1.31 -11.36
CA VAL A 22 -10.69 0.42 -11.27
C VAL A 22 -10.52 -0.11 -9.85
N ALA A 23 -10.64 0.75 -8.84
CA ALA A 23 -10.55 0.35 -7.44
C ALA A 23 -11.65 -0.65 -7.05
N LEU A 24 -12.89 -0.43 -7.48
CA LEU A 24 -14.01 -1.35 -7.23
C LEU A 24 -13.77 -2.72 -7.88
N VAL A 25 -13.32 -2.76 -9.13
CA VAL A 25 -12.95 -4.03 -9.80
C VAL A 25 -11.83 -4.71 -9.03
N GLY A 26 -10.79 -3.98 -8.61
CA GLY A 26 -9.69 -4.51 -7.82
C GLY A 26 -10.17 -5.07 -6.47
N VAL A 27 -11.06 -4.40 -5.77
CA VAL A 27 -11.65 -4.88 -4.51
C VAL A 27 -12.43 -6.18 -4.75
N VAL A 28 -13.28 -6.25 -5.77
CA VAL A 28 -14.04 -7.48 -6.09
C VAL A 28 -13.09 -8.64 -6.37
N LEU A 29 -12.04 -8.44 -7.16
CA LEU A 29 -11.04 -9.48 -7.46
C LEU A 29 -10.33 -9.95 -6.19
N ASN A 30 -9.95 -9.04 -5.28
CA ASN A 30 -9.31 -9.40 -4.02
C ASN A 30 -10.27 -10.15 -3.07
N VAL A 31 -11.56 -9.78 -3.02
CA VAL A 31 -12.58 -10.49 -2.25
C VAL A 31 -12.76 -11.93 -2.78
N LEU A 32 -12.81 -12.10 -4.11
CA LEU A 32 -12.86 -13.42 -4.73
C LEU A 32 -11.61 -14.25 -4.41
N LEU A 33 -10.43 -13.61 -4.40
CA LEU A 33 -9.18 -14.26 -4.03
C LEU A 33 -9.17 -14.69 -2.56
N ILE A 34 -9.67 -13.85 -1.65
CA ILE A 34 -9.83 -14.20 -0.23
C ILE A 34 -10.78 -15.40 -0.09
N ALA A 35 -11.93 -15.38 -0.75
CA ALA A 35 -12.88 -16.49 -0.73
C ALA A 35 -12.23 -17.79 -1.23
N PHE A 36 -11.47 -17.73 -2.31
CA PHE A 36 -10.70 -18.86 -2.84
C PHE A 36 -9.71 -19.41 -1.80
N PHE A 37 -8.91 -18.55 -1.14
CA PHE A 37 -7.95 -19.00 -0.13
C PHE A 37 -8.63 -19.56 1.13
N VAL A 38 -9.78 -19.02 1.54
CA VAL A 38 -10.56 -19.56 2.66
C VAL A 38 -11.08 -20.97 2.32
N VAL A 39 -11.66 -21.16 1.13
CA VAL A 39 -12.13 -22.47 0.66
C VAL A 39 -10.95 -23.45 0.56
N ALA A 40 -9.84 -23.03 0.00
CA ALA A 40 -8.65 -23.86 -0.13
C ALA A 40 -8.04 -24.26 1.23
N ALA A 41 -8.12 -23.38 2.23
CA ALA A 41 -7.64 -23.65 3.60
C ALA A 41 -8.54 -24.65 4.35
N THR A 42 -9.87 -24.56 4.16
CA THR A 42 -10.86 -25.38 4.87
C THR A 42 -11.15 -26.71 4.18
N SER A 43 -10.97 -26.79 2.85
CA SER A 43 -11.25 -27.99 2.07
C SER A 43 -10.24 -29.11 2.34
N ALA A 44 -10.72 -30.33 2.57
CA ALA A 44 -9.90 -31.54 2.69
C ALA A 44 -9.41 -32.10 1.34
N SER A 45 -9.87 -31.54 0.21
CA SER A 45 -9.58 -32.04 -1.13
C SER A 45 -8.06 -32.06 -1.42
N PRO A 46 -7.55 -33.10 -2.08
CA PRO A 46 -6.16 -33.20 -2.49
C PRO A 46 -5.77 -32.11 -3.52
N THR A 47 -6.71 -31.60 -4.30
CA THR A 47 -6.52 -30.54 -5.29
C THR A 47 -5.97 -29.26 -4.66
N PHE A 48 -6.41 -28.91 -3.44
CA PHE A 48 -5.96 -27.71 -2.73
C PHE A 48 -4.70 -27.92 -1.87
N ARG A 49 -4.08 -29.12 -1.92
CA ARG A 49 -2.88 -29.42 -1.12
C ARG A 49 -1.75 -28.44 -1.41
N ALA A 50 -1.49 -28.14 -2.69
CA ALA A 50 -0.47 -27.17 -3.09
C ALA A 50 -0.75 -25.77 -2.53
N VAL A 51 -2.00 -25.31 -2.60
CA VAL A 51 -2.41 -23.99 -2.08
C VAL A 51 -2.25 -23.90 -0.57
N ARG A 52 -2.46 -24.97 0.17
CA ARG A 52 -2.24 -25.02 1.64
C ARG A 52 -0.76 -24.84 2.01
N TYR A 53 0.17 -25.29 1.15
CA TYR A 53 1.60 -25.04 1.36
C TYR A 53 1.99 -23.56 1.18
N LEU A 54 1.24 -22.79 0.38
CA LEU A 54 1.44 -21.36 0.16
C LEU A 54 1.11 -20.49 1.38
N ASN A 55 0.67 -21.09 2.48
CA ASN A 55 0.26 -20.39 3.70
C ASN A 55 -0.89 -19.41 3.47
N PRO A 56 -2.12 -19.90 3.25
CA PRO A 56 -3.28 -19.10 2.82
C PRO A 56 -3.59 -17.93 3.76
N THR A 57 -3.29 -18.05 5.05
CA THR A 57 -3.50 -16.96 6.03
C THR A 57 -2.74 -15.69 5.64
N PHE A 58 -1.47 -15.81 5.22
CA PHE A 58 -0.68 -14.64 4.83
C PHE A 58 -1.05 -14.11 3.44
N CYS A 59 -1.53 -14.99 2.55
CA CYS A 59 -2.11 -14.55 1.27
C CYS A 59 -3.39 -13.72 1.49
N ILE A 60 -4.23 -14.12 2.45
CA ILE A 60 -5.43 -13.36 2.85
C ILE A 60 -5.03 -12.00 3.45
N LEU A 61 -4.03 -11.94 4.32
CA LEU A 61 -3.55 -10.69 4.90
C LEU A 61 -3.01 -9.72 3.82
N ILE A 62 -2.27 -10.24 2.85
CA ILE A 62 -1.81 -9.44 1.70
C ILE A 62 -3.00 -8.90 0.90
N ALA A 63 -3.99 -9.75 0.59
CA ALA A 63 -5.18 -9.32 -0.13
C ALA A 63 -6.00 -8.26 0.64
N VAL A 64 -6.09 -8.37 1.97
CA VAL A 64 -6.69 -7.34 2.83
C VAL A 64 -5.90 -6.04 2.74
N GLY A 65 -4.57 -6.08 2.79
CA GLY A 65 -3.73 -4.90 2.58
C GLY A 65 -3.96 -4.25 1.21
N CYS A 66 -4.07 -5.05 0.14
CA CYS A 66 -4.41 -4.55 -1.19
C CYS A 66 -5.80 -3.89 -1.23
N ILE A 67 -6.81 -4.45 -0.55
CA ILE A 67 -8.15 -3.83 -0.47
C ILE A 67 -8.06 -2.48 0.23
N ILE A 68 -7.34 -2.37 1.34
CA ILE A 68 -7.16 -1.09 2.06
C ILE A 68 -6.49 -0.05 1.16
N ALA A 69 -5.45 -0.42 0.42
CA ALA A 69 -4.79 0.45 -0.55
C ALA A 69 -5.74 0.91 -1.67
N LEU A 70 -6.50 -0.03 -2.26
CA LEU A 70 -7.47 0.27 -3.32
C LEU A 70 -8.60 1.20 -2.85
N VAL A 71 -9.01 1.10 -1.58
CA VAL A 71 -9.99 2.03 -0.98
C VAL A 71 -9.36 3.40 -0.74
N ALA A 72 -8.08 3.47 -0.40
CA ALA A 72 -7.38 4.72 -0.15
C ALA A 72 -7.15 5.55 -1.44
N LEU A 73 -6.98 4.90 -2.60
CA LEU A 73 -6.66 5.58 -3.86
C LEU A 73 -7.69 6.61 -4.32
N PRO A 74 -9.02 6.31 -4.38
CA PRO A 74 -10.02 7.28 -4.78
C PRO A 74 -10.12 8.48 -3.83
N LEU A 75 -9.71 8.31 -2.55
CA LEU A 75 -9.78 9.40 -1.56
C LEU A 75 -8.87 10.57 -1.91
N LEU A 76 -7.77 10.32 -2.63
CA LEU A 76 -6.87 11.37 -3.14
C LEU A 76 -7.49 12.24 -4.24
N GLY A 77 -8.46 11.69 -4.97
CA GLY A 77 -9.10 12.36 -6.09
C GLY A 77 -10.43 13.05 -5.74
N LEU A 78 -10.79 13.13 -4.45
CA LEU A 78 -11.97 13.81 -4.02
C LEU A 78 -11.87 15.31 -4.34
N ASN A 79 -12.94 15.85 -4.90
CA ASN A 79 -13.08 17.25 -5.26
C ASN A 79 -14.40 17.81 -4.71
N THR A 80 -14.57 19.12 -4.78
CA THR A 80 -15.79 19.81 -4.28
C THR A 80 -17.07 19.41 -5.00
N ALA A 81 -16.95 18.85 -6.21
CA ALA A 81 -18.10 18.34 -6.96
C ALA A 81 -18.63 17.00 -6.40
N VAL A 82 -17.79 16.26 -5.65
CA VAL A 82 -18.10 14.91 -5.16
C VAL A 82 -18.27 14.87 -3.63
N ALA A 83 -17.55 15.72 -2.89
CA ALA A 83 -17.52 15.67 -1.43
C ALA A 83 -17.63 17.06 -0.80
N SER A 84 -18.20 17.14 0.42
CA SER A 84 -18.21 18.36 1.23
C SER A 84 -16.84 18.62 1.86
N GLU A 85 -16.55 19.89 2.20
CA GLU A 85 -15.28 20.30 2.82
C GLU A 85 -14.95 19.48 4.10
N GLY A 86 -15.96 19.25 4.95
CA GLY A 86 -15.77 18.45 6.17
C GLY A 86 -15.43 16.97 5.87
N THR A 87 -15.93 16.43 4.75
CA THR A 87 -15.56 15.08 4.30
C THR A 87 -14.13 15.08 3.79
N MET A 88 -13.71 16.10 3.04
CA MET A 88 -12.36 16.23 2.50
C MET A 88 -11.33 16.38 3.64
N ASP A 89 -11.60 17.17 4.69
CA ASP A 89 -10.73 17.27 5.87
C ASP A 89 -10.58 15.92 6.59
N GLY A 90 -11.69 15.19 6.78
CA GLY A 90 -11.63 13.84 7.33
C GLY A 90 -10.77 12.88 6.50
N MET A 91 -10.82 13.00 5.17
CA MET A 91 -10.02 12.18 4.25
C MET A 91 -8.54 12.56 4.28
N CYS A 92 -8.19 13.85 4.44
CA CYS A 92 -6.81 14.28 4.65
C CYS A 92 -6.15 13.53 5.82
N LYS A 93 -6.90 13.34 6.90
CA LYS A 93 -6.44 12.62 8.10
C LYS A 93 -6.41 11.11 7.90
N ALA A 94 -7.40 10.54 7.20
CA ALA A 94 -7.54 9.09 7.00
C ALA A 94 -6.56 8.51 5.97
N TYR A 95 -6.25 9.27 4.91
CA TYR A 95 -5.46 8.79 3.79
C TYR A 95 -4.06 8.26 4.17
N PRO A 96 -3.20 8.99 4.94
CA PRO A 96 -1.89 8.49 5.33
C PRO A 96 -1.97 7.21 6.16
N TRP A 97 -3.01 7.08 7.00
CA TRP A 97 -3.27 5.88 7.78
C TRP A 97 -3.56 4.68 6.89
N LEU A 98 -4.53 4.81 5.99
CA LEU A 98 -4.95 3.72 5.13
C LEU A 98 -3.79 3.24 4.25
N LEU A 99 -3.08 4.18 3.62
CA LEU A 99 -1.99 3.83 2.71
C LEU A 99 -0.81 3.22 3.45
N SER A 100 -0.38 3.80 4.57
CA SER A 100 0.77 3.31 5.33
C SER A 100 0.52 1.96 5.99
N VAL A 101 -0.67 1.72 6.54
CA VAL A 101 -1.06 0.43 7.12
C VAL A 101 -1.17 -0.64 6.03
N ALA A 102 -1.77 -0.29 4.87
CA ALA A 102 -1.82 -1.20 3.72
C ALA A 102 -0.42 -1.61 3.27
N TRP A 103 0.47 -0.63 3.12
CA TRP A 103 1.87 -0.85 2.76
C TRP A 103 2.60 -1.75 3.75
N ALA A 104 2.51 -1.41 5.05
CA ALA A 104 3.12 -2.20 6.10
C ALA A 104 2.61 -3.65 6.10
N LEU A 105 1.30 -3.84 5.92
CA LEU A 105 0.70 -5.18 5.90
C LEU A 105 1.17 -6.01 4.70
N VAL A 106 1.15 -5.46 3.50
CA VAL A 106 1.55 -6.17 2.28
C VAL A 106 3.03 -6.57 2.35
N PHE A 107 3.93 -5.60 2.60
CA PHE A 107 5.37 -5.86 2.55
C PHE A 107 5.88 -6.66 3.75
N SER A 108 5.33 -6.48 4.95
CA SER A 108 5.71 -7.30 6.10
C SER A 108 5.26 -8.75 5.96
N CYS A 109 4.05 -9.00 5.42
CA CYS A 109 3.58 -10.35 5.13
C CYS A 109 4.42 -11.02 4.04
N THR A 110 4.82 -10.27 3.00
CA THR A 110 5.72 -10.76 1.95
C THR A 110 7.09 -11.11 2.53
N ALA A 111 7.69 -10.22 3.31
CA ALA A 111 8.96 -10.48 3.98
C ALA A 111 8.89 -11.70 4.94
N ALA A 112 7.78 -11.86 5.67
CA ALA A 112 7.58 -13.01 6.55
C ALA A 112 7.52 -14.34 5.77
N LYS A 113 6.89 -14.35 4.58
CA LYS A 113 6.89 -15.53 3.69
C LYS A 113 8.31 -15.87 3.21
N ASP A 114 9.09 -14.86 2.82
CA ASP A 114 10.48 -15.05 2.40
C ASP A 114 11.36 -15.55 3.54
N VAL A 115 11.25 -14.99 4.75
CA VAL A 115 11.95 -15.44 5.94
C VAL A 115 11.62 -16.89 6.28
N LYS A 116 10.31 -17.26 6.19
CA LYS A 116 9.89 -18.67 6.36
C LYS A 116 10.62 -19.60 5.41
N LEU A 117 10.71 -19.22 4.14
CA LEU A 117 11.38 -20.02 3.12
C LEU A 117 12.87 -20.18 3.41
N ILE A 118 13.56 -19.09 3.82
CA ILE A 118 14.97 -19.11 4.23
C ILE A 118 15.18 -20.09 5.39
N ILE A 119 14.32 -20.04 6.42
CA ILE A 119 14.44 -20.91 7.60
C ILE A 119 14.23 -22.38 7.21
N ILE A 120 13.21 -22.69 6.42
CA ILE A 120 12.92 -24.05 5.98
C ILE A 120 14.11 -24.60 5.19
N PHE A 121 14.64 -23.82 4.24
CA PHE A 121 15.75 -24.25 3.40
C PHE A 121 17.03 -24.44 4.18
N ALA A 122 17.40 -23.53 5.07
CA ALA A 122 18.59 -23.63 5.91
C ALA A 122 18.57 -24.86 6.83
N LYS A 123 17.39 -25.26 7.32
CA LYS A 123 17.22 -26.45 8.16
C LYS A 123 17.11 -27.73 7.33
N ALA A 124 16.52 -27.66 6.13
CA ALA A 124 16.50 -28.79 5.20
C ALA A 124 17.92 -29.23 4.80
N GLN A 125 18.85 -28.29 4.61
CA GLN A 125 20.26 -28.60 4.35
C GLN A 125 20.92 -29.37 5.50
N LYS A 126 20.41 -29.24 6.73
CA LYS A 126 20.88 -29.99 7.92
C LYS A 126 20.08 -31.27 8.18
N PHE A 127 19.29 -31.74 7.22
CA PHE A 127 18.40 -32.90 7.33
C PHE A 127 17.41 -32.85 8.51
N GLN A 128 17.05 -31.64 8.98
CA GLN A 128 16.11 -31.45 10.07
C GLN A 128 14.70 -31.18 9.51
N ARG A 129 13.71 -31.94 10.01
CA ARG A 129 12.30 -31.61 9.73
C ARG A 129 11.91 -30.37 10.52
N VAL A 130 11.41 -29.37 9.82
CA VAL A 130 10.98 -28.11 10.42
C VAL A 130 9.61 -27.71 9.91
N THR A 131 8.73 -27.40 10.85
CA THR A 131 7.48 -26.72 10.61
C THR A 131 7.60 -25.32 11.19
N VAL A 132 7.48 -24.28 10.36
CA VAL A 132 7.40 -22.89 10.81
C VAL A 132 5.94 -22.57 11.05
N SER A 133 5.59 -22.21 12.28
CA SER A 133 4.22 -21.90 12.67
C SER A 133 3.79 -20.51 12.17
N ASN A 134 2.47 -20.30 12.02
CA ASN A 134 1.93 -18.99 11.67
C ASN A 134 2.26 -17.93 12.73
N LEU A 135 2.38 -18.33 14.00
CA LEU A 135 2.75 -17.43 15.09
C LEU A 135 4.18 -16.90 14.95
N GLU A 136 5.12 -17.74 14.50
CA GLU A 136 6.50 -17.29 14.23
C GLU A 136 6.57 -16.27 13.10
N MET A 137 5.76 -16.47 12.04
CA MET A 137 5.65 -15.50 10.95
C MET A 137 4.99 -14.18 11.44
N LEU A 138 3.98 -14.27 12.29
CA LEU A 138 3.31 -13.10 12.85
C LEU A 138 4.26 -12.25 13.71
N ARG A 139 5.26 -12.85 14.37
CA ARG A 139 6.32 -12.12 15.09
C ARG A 139 7.17 -11.24 14.18
N VAL A 140 7.19 -11.47 12.88
CA VAL A 140 7.84 -10.59 11.90
C VAL A 140 6.90 -9.48 11.47
N VAL A 141 5.62 -9.78 11.25
CA VAL A 141 4.62 -8.82 10.76
C VAL A 141 4.20 -7.82 11.84
N ALA A 142 3.95 -8.29 13.06
CA ALA A 142 3.41 -7.46 14.13
C ALA A 142 4.28 -6.24 14.49
N PRO A 143 5.61 -6.36 14.68
CA PRO A 143 6.45 -5.20 14.95
C PRO A 143 6.41 -4.15 13.84
N CYS A 144 6.41 -4.59 12.57
CA CYS A 144 6.31 -3.67 11.44
C CYS A 144 5.00 -2.88 11.48
N LEU A 145 3.87 -3.56 11.67
CA LEU A 145 2.57 -2.89 11.79
C LEU A 145 2.51 -1.93 12.97
N ILE A 146 3.03 -2.34 14.14
CA ILE A 146 3.06 -1.49 15.35
C ILE A 146 3.86 -0.21 15.08
N ILE A 147 5.01 -0.29 14.43
CA ILE A 147 5.83 0.89 14.08
C ILE A 147 5.02 1.87 13.23
N PHE A 148 4.35 1.41 12.18
CA PHE A 148 3.55 2.27 11.31
C PHE A 148 2.33 2.85 12.03
N ILE A 149 1.65 2.07 12.87
CA ILE A 149 0.50 2.54 13.67
C ILE A 149 0.96 3.61 14.66
N VAL A 150 2.02 3.37 15.43
CA VAL A 150 2.56 4.33 16.40
C VAL A 150 3.01 5.61 15.68
N PHE A 151 3.69 5.49 14.54
CA PHE A 151 4.09 6.64 13.75
C PHE A 151 2.89 7.50 13.32
N ASN A 152 1.83 6.89 12.80
CA ASN A 152 0.64 7.63 12.39
C ASN A 152 -0.10 8.28 13.58
N ILE A 153 -0.14 7.61 14.75
CA ILE A 153 -0.71 8.19 15.98
C ILE A 153 0.09 9.44 16.38
N LEU A 154 1.42 9.36 16.37
CA LEU A 154 2.28 10.50 16.69
C LEU A 154 2.10 11.64 15.70
N TRP A 155 2.01 11.35 14.41
CA TRP A 155 1.79 12.37 13.39
C TRP A 155 0.48 13.14 13.64
N ILE A 156 -0.64 12.44 13.78
CA ILE A 156 -1.93 13.11 14.04
C ILE A 156 -1.98 13.83 15.39
N ALA A 157 -1.28 13.30 16.41
CA ALA A 157 -1.28 13.92 17.73
C ALA A 157 -0.42 15.20 17.82
N ILE A 158 0.67 15.27 17.06
CA ILE A 158 1.64 16.37 17.13
C ILE A 158 1.35 17.42 16.05
N ASP A 159 1.02 16.99 14.84
CA ASP A 159 0.94 17.85 13.67
C ASP A 159 -0.13 17.31 12.69
N PRO A 160 -1.42 17.45 13.03
CA PRO A 160 -2.51 16.90 12.23
C PRO A 160 -2.55 17.53 10.85
N LEU A 161 -2.86 16.72 9.84
CA LEU A 161 -3.14 17.22 8.50
C LEU A 161 -4.50 17.93 8.50
N GLU A 162 -4.53 19.14 8.00
CA GLU A 162 -5.73 19.96 7.84
C GLU A 162 -5.92 20.33 6.36
N LEU A 163 -7.17 20.57 5.99
CA LEU A 163 -7.52 21.00 4.66
C LEU A 163 -7.29 22.50 4.55
N GLU A 164 -6.29 22.92 3.78
CA GLU A 164 -5.98 24.33 3.54
C GLU A 164 -6.23 24.73 2.08
N TRP A 165 -6.50 26.02 1.89
CA TRP A 165 -6.54 26.64 0.58
C TRP A 165 -5.17 27.15 0.19
N GLU A 166 -4.67 26.73 -0.95
CA GLU A 166 -3.45 27.26 -1.54
C GLU A 166 -3.79 28.01 -2.84
N GLU A 167 -3.24 29.20 -3.00
CA GLU A 167 -3.44 30.04 -4.20
C GLU A 167 -2.37 29.67 -5.23
N LYS A 168 -2.78 29.15 -6.37
CA LYS A 168 -1.87 28.85 -7.49
C LYS A 168 -1.58 30.11 -8.30
N ASP A 169 -2.62 30.90 -8.58
CA ASP A 169 -2.60 32.16 -9.30
C ASP A 169 -3.61 33.13 -8.69
N ALA A 170 -3.58 34.39 -9.09
CA ALA A 170 -4.52 35.42 -8.62
C ALA A 170 -6.02 35.04 -8.76
N THR A 171 -6.34 34.00 -9.56
CA THR A 171 -7.69 33.57 -9.88
C THR A 171 -8.02 32.13 -9.52
N THR A 172 -7.00 31.28 -9.21
CA THR A 172 -7.21 29.83 -9.02
C THR A 172 -6.78 29.40 -7.62
N LYS A 173 -7.71 28.84 -6.85
CA LYS A 173 -7.46 28.25 -5.53
C LYS A 173 -7.68 26.75 -5.61
N TYR A 174 -6.90 25.98 -4.87
CA TYR A 174 -7.09 24.53 -4.75
C TYR A 174 -6.93 24.07 -3.29
N TYR A 175 -7.59 22.98 -2.96
CA TYR A 175 -7.49 22.38 -1.64
C TYR A 175 -6.26 21.48 -1.54
N VAL A 176 -5.51 21.62 -0.44
CA VAL A 176 -4.33 20.82 -0.13
C VAL A 176 -4.44 20.30 1.29
N CYS A 177 -4.10 19.04 1.50
CA CYS A 177 -3.88 18.51 2.84
C CYS A 177 -2.49 18.92 3.31
N LYS A 178 -2.39 19.81 4.30
CA LYS A 178 -1.13 20.34 4.79
C LYS A 178 -1.06 20.28 6.31
N SER A 179 0.14 20.15 6.85
CA SER A 179 0.46 20.35 8.25
C SER A 179 1.71 21.22 8.36
N ASP A 180 2.03 21.77 9.51
CA ASP A 180 3.15 22.68 9.70
C ASP A 180 4.49 22.08 9.23
N HIS A 181 4.66 20.77 9.43
CA HIS A 181 5.88 20.05 9.09
C HIS A 181 5.63 18.86 8.16
N THR A 182 4.71 18.97 7.21
CA THR A 182 4.31 17.90 6.25
C THR A 182 5.52 17.21 5.62
N LEU A 183 6.52 17.98 5.18
CA LEU A 183 7.72 17.43 4.52
C LEU A 183 8.52 16.50 5.44
N VAL A 184 8.63 16.84 6.72
CA VAL A 184 9.37 16.03 7.71
C VAL A 184 8.63 14.71 7.96
N TRP A 185 7.32 14.79 8.22
CA TRP A 185 6.49 13.62 8.49
C TRP A 185 6.40 12.70 7.28
N ALA A 186 6.15 13.26 6.10
CA ALA A 186 6.13 12.50 4.85
C ALA A 186 7.50 11.87 4.57
N GLY A 187 8.60 12.61 4.79
CA GLY A 187 9.95 12.09 4.61
C GLY A 187 10.26 10.90 5.51
N VAL A 188 9.85 10.94 6.79
CA VAL A 188 10.00 9.80 7.71
C VAL A 188 9.14 8.62 7.26
N LEU A 189 7.87 8.86 6.86
CA LEU A 189 6.99 7.81 6.36
C LEU A 189 7.57 7.11 5.12
N TYR A 190 8.04 7.88 4.13
CA TYR A 190 8.67 7.32 2.94
C TYR A 190 9.96 6.57 3.28
N GLY A 191 10.74 7.05 4.26
CA GLY A 191 11.92 6.37 4.78
C GLY A 191 11.58 4.99 5.38
N LEU A 192 10.50 4.91 6.17
CA LEU A 192 10.00 3.64 6.72
C LEU A 192 9.52 2.69 5.62
N CYS A 193 8.78 3.21 4.63
CA CYS A 193 8.33 2.42 3.48
C CYS A 193 9.52 1.89 2.67
N ALA A 194 10.52 2.72 2.40
CA ALA A 194 11.73 2.34 1.67
C ALA A 194 12.54 1.28 2.43
N ALA A 195 12.68 1.42 3.76
CA ALA A 195 13.36 0.44 4.59
C ALA A 195 12.65 -0.92 4.53
N LEU A 196 11.32 -0.94 4.57
CA LEU A 196 10.54 -2.18 4.49
C LEU A 196 10.65 -2.84 3.11
N ILE A 197 10.62 -2.07 2.02
CA ILE A 197 10.89 -2.57 0.66
C ILE A 197 12.31 -3.18 0.60
N LEU A 198 13.31 -2.48 1.14
CA LEU A 198 14.69 -2.93 1.11
C LEU A 198 14.84 -4.28 1.84
N VAL A 199 14.26 -4.42 3.02
CA VAL A 199 14.25 -5.69 3.76
C VAL A 199 13.58 -6.79 2.93
N SER A 200 12.41 -6.53 2.34
CA SER A 200 11.72 -7.50 1.47
C SER A 200 12.56 -7.87 0.25
N ALA A 201 13.20 -6.89 -0.39
CA ALA A 201 14.08 -7.13 -1.53
C ALA A 201 15.29 -7.99 -1.17
N LEU A 202 15.94 -7.71 -0.03
CA LEU A 202 17.08 -8.51 0.46
C LEU A 202 16.67 -9.95 0.76
N CYS A 203 15.52 -10.16 1.39
CA CYS A 203 14.97 -11.50 1.63
C CYS A 203 14.67 -12.22 0.30
N ALA A 204 14.07 -11.54 -0.66
CA ALA A 204 13.75 -12.09 -1.96
C ALA A 204 15.02 -12.45 -2.76
N LEU A 205 16.05 -11.59 -2.75
CA LEU A 205 17.33 -11.86 -3.38
C LEU A 205 18.05 -13.08 -2.75
N ARG A 206 17.98 -13.23 -1.43
CA ARG A 206 18.52 -14.39 -0.74
C ARG A 206 17.82 -15.68 -1.14
N ASN A 207 16.53 -15.61 -1.44
CA ASN A 207 15.73 -16.74 -1.89
C ASN A 207 15.90 -17.07 -3.39
N TRP A 208 16.52 -16.18 -4.19
CA TRP A 208 16.66 -16.35 -5.64
C TRP A 208 17.34 -17.69 -6.02
N TRP A 209 18.30 -18.14 -5.20
CA TRP A 209 19.08 -19.35 -5.44
C TRP A 209 18.38 -20.64 -4.98
N ILE A 210 17.16 -20.55 -4.40
CA ILE A 210 16.38 -21.71 -3.97
C ILE A 210 15.73 -22.36 -5.20
N PRO A 211 15.79 -23.71 -5.33
CA PRO A 211 15.26 -24.41 -6.51
C PRO A 211 13.80 -24.11 -6.84
N SER A 212 13.49 -24.05 -8.15
CA SER A 212 12.28 -23.49 -8.74
C SER A 212 10.96 -24.24 -8.51
N TYR A 213 10.95 -25.40 -7.89
CA TYR A 213 9.72 -26.10 -7.53
C TYR A 213 8.99 -25.45 -6.31
N LEU A 214 9.64 -24.48 -5.64
CA LEU A 214 9.05 -23.59 -4.65
C LEU A 214 8.86 -22.18 -5.24
N SER A 215 8.37 -22.07 -6.46
CA SER A 215 8.48 -20.90 -7.35
C SER A 215 7.73 -19.61 -6.94
N GLU A 216 7.12 -19.53 -5.75
CA GLU A 216 6.52 -18.28 -5.24
C GLU A 216 7.55 -17.13 -5.18
N THR A 217 8.80 -17.46 -4.86
CA THR A 217 9.87 -16.46 -4.70
C THR A 217 10.09 -15.64 -5.95
N LYS A 218 10.00 -16.24 -7.16
CA LYS A 218 10.18 -15.51 -8.41
C LYS A 218 9.06 -14.50 -8.65
N VAL A 219 7.82 -14.84 -8.29
CA VAL A 219 6.67 -13.94 -8.37
C VAL A 219 6.82 -12.80 -7.35
N ILE A 220 7.24 -13.12 -6.13
CA ILE A 220 7.51 -12.12 -5.08
C ILE A 220 8.62 -11.17 -5.53
N CYS A 221 9.73 -11.69 -6.06
CA CYS A 221 10.81 -10.86 -6.61
C CYS A 221 10.33 -9.95 -7.73
N ALA A 222 9.49 -10.46 -8.65
CA ALA A 222 8.92 -9.67 -9.72
C ALA A 222 8.02 -8.55 -9.20
N VAL A 223 7.19 -8.82 -8.18
CA VAL A 223 6.34 -7.80 -7.54
C VAL A 223 7.19 -6.73 -6.86
N VAL A 224 8.18 -7.11 -6.05
CA VAL A 224 9.08 -6.17 -5.37
C VAL A 224 9.85 -5.32 -6.38
N TYR A 225 10.41 -5.95 -7.43
CA TYR A 225 11.12 -5.23 -8.50
C TYR A 225 10.20 -4.23 -9.21
N ASN A 226 8.98 -4.65 -9.58
CA ASN A 226 8.01 -3.76 -10.22
C ASN A 226 7.63 -2.59 -9.30
N THR A 227 7.42 -2.85 -8.00
CA THR A 227 7.11 -1.80 -7.02
C THR A 227 8.26 -0.79 -6.90
N VAL A 228 9.50 -1.26 -6.79
CA VAL A 228 10.69 -0.38 -6.76
C VAL A 228 10.78 0.44 -8.04
N LEU A 229 10.61 -0.18 -9.21
CA LEU A 229 10.67 0.51 -10.50
C LEU A 229 9.58 1.58 -10.60
N VAL A 230 8.33 1.23 -10.29
CA VAL A 230 7.20 2.19 -10.31
C VAL A 230 7.48 3.33 -9.33
N THR A 231 7.92 3.05 -8.11
CA THR A 231 8.23 4.08 -7.10
C THR A 231 9.33 5.01 -7.57
N CYS A 232 10.42 4.48 -8.17
CA CYS A 232 11.53 5.27 -8.70
C CYS A 232 11.13 6.15 -9.89
N VAL A 233 10.08 5.80 -10.63
CA VAL A 233 9.55 6.61 -11.73
C VAL A 233 8.51 7.61 -11.23
N VAL A 234 7.57 7.16 -10.39
CA VAL A 234 6.44 7.98 -9.92
C VAL A 234 6.89 9.13 -9.03
N ILE A 235 7.83 8.88 -8.10
CA ILE A 235 8.29 9.94 -7.17
C ILE A 235 8.90 11.13 -7.93
N PRO A 236 9.89 10.96 -8.83
CA PRO A 236 10.42 12.09 -9.60
C PRO A 236 9.38 12.79 -10.46
N LEU A 237 8.49 12.01 -11.13
CA LEU A 237 7.42 12.58 -11.94
C LEU A 237 6.44 13.40 -11.12
N TYR A 238 6.12 12.95 -9.90
CA TYR A 238 5.27 13.71 -8.97
C TYR A 238 5.84 15.12 -8.70
N TYR A 239 7.15 15.25 -8.50
CA TYR A 239 7.79 16.55 -8.30
C TYR A 239 7.91 17.37 -9.58
N VAL A 240 8.13 16.73 -10.74
CA VAL A 240 8.23 17.42 -12.04
C VAL A 240 6.87 18.01 -12.44
N PHE A 241 5.78 17.29 -12.19
CA PHE A 241 4.42 17.74 -12.52
C PHE A 241 3.70 18.41 -11.35
N GLU A 242 4.43 19.15 -10.53
CA GLU A 242 3.88 19.81 -9.34
C GLU A 242 2.73 20.78 -9.64
N GLU A 243 2.69 21.34 -10.84
CA GLU A 243 1.70 22.33 -11.24
C GLU A 243 0.36 21.74 -11.72
N GLU A 244 0.28 20.42 -12.06
CA GLU A 244 -0.91 19.80 -12.65
C GLU A 244 -1.58 18.82 -11.69
N ALA A 245 -2.65 19.24 -10.99
CA ALA A 245 -3.37 18.43 -10.03
C ALA A 245 -3.88 17.09 -10.60
N SER A 246 -4.39 17.09 -11.85
CA SER A 246 -4.86 15.88 -12.53
C SER A 246 -3.71 14.91 -12.84
N LEU A 247 -2.54 15.41 -13.23
CA LEU A 247 -1.36 14.59 -13.49
C LEU A 247 -0.79 13.99 -12.20
N ARG A 248 -0.76 14.75 -11.11
CA ARG A 248 -0.40 14.22 -9.79
C ARG A 248 -1.29 13.07 -9.37
N PHE A 249 -2.59 13.20 -9.56
CA PHE A 249 -3.53 12.13 -9.24
C PHE A 249 -3.29 10.87 -10.06
N VAL A 250 -3.04 11.01 -11.37
CA VAL A 250 -2.72 9.87 -12.25
C VAL A 250 -1.41 9.20 -11.86
N LEU A 251 -0.40 9.96 -11.41
CA LEU A 251 0.91 9.41 -11.03
C LEU A 251 0.89 8.67 -9.67
N VAL A 252 0.05 9.11 -8.75
CA VAL A 252 -0.04 8.52 -7.40
C VAL A 252 -1.11 7.45 -7.32
N GLY A 253 -2.08 7.47 -8.24
CA GLY A 253 -3.27 6.61 -8.22
C GLY A 253 -3.12 5.17 -8.69
N PRO A 254 -2.23 4.73 -9.59
CA PRO A 254 -2.13 3.33 -9.98
C PRO A 254 -1.29 2.46 -9.04
#